data_6368a17f16b6c9969903d472c0e24486
#
_entry.id   6368a17f16b6c9969903d472c0e24486
#
_cell.length_a   1.000
_cell.length_b   1.000
_cell.length_c   1.000
_cell.angle_alpha   90.00
_cell.angle_beta   90.00
_cell.angle_gamma   90.00
#
_symmetry.space_group_name_H-M   'P 1'
#
loop_
_entity.id
_entity.type
_entity.pdbx_description
1 polymer ?
#
loop_
_entity_poly.entity_id
_entity_poly.type
_entity_poly.pdbx_seq_one_letter_code
_entity_poly.pdbx_strand_id
1 'polypeptide(L)'
;LHLARCLAEEGGPERIRVNTVNPDAVLRGSRIWDSGWREERAAAYGIEPEELEEYYRKRNVLKVNVLPENIAEAVLHFASEARSSRSTGNVLNVDGGVKDAYPR
;
A
#
# COMPACT_ATOMS: atom_id res chain seq x y z
N LEU A 1 -10.85 4.35 4.34
CA LEU A 1 -10.61 5.51 3.49
C LEU A 1 -11.56 6.67 3.81
N HIS A 2 -12.86 6.41 3.87
CA HIS A 2 -13.84 7.44 4.22
C HIS A 2 -13.62 8.02 5.61
N LEU A 3 -13.35 7.17 6.60
CA LEU A 3 -13.04 7.61 7.96
C LEU A 3 -11.83 8.56 7.98
N ALA A 4 -10.78 8.23 7.23
CA ALA A 4 -9.58 9.08 7.17
C ALA A 4 -9.92 10.48 6.62
N ARG A 5 -10.80 10.57 5.64
CA ARG A 5 -11.25 11.86 5.09
C ARG A 5 -12.07 12.65 6.11
N CYS A 6 -12.96 11.99 6.82
CA CYS A 6 -13.73 12.65 7.90
C CYS A 6 -12.79 13.18 8.99
N LEU A 7 -11.79 12.41 9.38
CA LEU A 7 -10.80 12.83 10.36
C LEU A 7 -9.94 14.00 9.83
N ALA A 8 -9.65 14.03 8.54
CA ALA A 8 -8.93 15.14 7.91
C ALA A 8 -9.75 16.44 7.99
N GLU A 9 -11.05 16.37 7.72
CA GLU A 9 -11.94 17.52 7.83
C GLU A 9 -12.04 18.02 9.28
N GLU A 10 -12.22 17.09 10.22
CA GLU A 10 -12.34 17.41 11.64
C GLU A 10 -11.05 17.99 12.21
N GLY A 11 -9.90 17.42 11.83
CA GLY A 11 -8.58 17.85 12.34
C GLY A 11 -8.02 19.09 11.66
N GLY A 12 -8.52 19.44 10.48
CA GLY A 12 -7.98 20.53 9.67
C GLY A 12 -7.90 21.88 10.40
N PRO A 13 -8.94 22.35 11.10
CA PRO A 13 -8.88 23.61 11.85
C PRO A 13 -7.78 23.64 12.91
N GLU A 14 -7.39 22.47 13.43
CA GLU A 14 -6.28 22.32 14.38
C GLU A 14 -4.94 22.04 13.69
N ARG A 15 -4.91 22.12 12.36
CA ARG A 15 -3.74 21.82 11.53
C ARG A 15 -3.24 20.39 11.68
N ILE A 16 -4.14 19.47 11.96
CA ILE A 16 -3.84 18.05 11.99
C ILE A 16 -4.09 17.49 10.59
N ARG A 17 -3.06 16.91 10.01
CA ARG A 17 -3.13 16.28 8.69
C ARG A 17 -3.40 14.79 8.85
N VAL A 18 -4.30 14.27 8.04
CA VAL A 18 -4.65 12.84 8.03
C VAL A 18 -4.60 12.35 6.59
N ASN A 19 -3.67 11.47 6.31
CA ASN A 19 -3.46 10.88 4.99
C ASN A 19 -3.40 9.36 5.10
N THR A 20 -3.60 8.70 3.98
CA THR A 20 -3.63 7.23 3.92
C THR A 20 -2.54 6.74 2.98
N VAL A 21 -1.80 5.72 3.41
CA VAL A 21 -0.90 4.95 2.54
C VAL A 21 -1.58 3.60 2.31
N ASN A 22 -1.74 3.24 1.06
CA ASN A 22 -2.42 2.01 0.65
C ASN A 22 -1.43 1.08 -0.08
N PRO A 23 -0.80 0.14 0.65
CA PRO A 23 0.13 -0.80 0.04
C PRO A 23 -0.58 -2.00 -0.59
N ASP A 24 0.08 -2.66 -1.53
CA ASP A 24 -0.37 -3.94 -2.06
C ASP A 24 0.81 -4.90 -2.22
N ALA A 25 0.57 -6.15 -1.88
CA ALA A 25 1.51 -7.24 -2.12
C ALA A 25 2.92 -7.01 -1.58
N VAL A 26 3.03 -6.46 -0.37
CA VAL A 26 4.31 -6.36 0.32
C VAL A 26 4.59 -7.71 0.96
N LEU A 27 5.26 -8.59 0.21
CA LEU A 27 5.44 -9.99 0.62
C LEU A 27 6.69 -10.20 1.45
N ARG A 28 7.82 -9.63 1.03
CA ARG A 28 9.09 -9.78 1.73
C ARG A 28 9.03 -9.08 3.09
N GLY A 29 9.49 -9.78 4.12
CA GLY A 29 9.48 -9.27 5.48
C GLY A 29 8.12 -9.30 6.16
N SER A 30 7.08 -9.79 5.50
CA SER A 30 5.74 -9.90 6.06
C SER A 30 5.56 -11.26 6.75
N ARG A 31 4.94 -11.26 7.92
CA ARG A 31 4.58 -12.50 8.64
C ARG A 31 3.55 -13.32 7.87
N ILE A 32 2.71 -12.66 7.09
CA ILE A 32 1.71 -13.31 6.25
C ILE A 32 2.40 -14.27 5.28
N TRP A 33 3.55 -13.87 4.73
CA TRP A 33 4.31 -14.67 3.78
C TRP A 33 4.79 -16.00 4.38
N ASP A 34 5.09 -16.02 5.68
CA ASP A 34 5.64 -17.16 6.38
C ASP A 34 4.59 -18.03 7.10
N SER A 35 3.28 -17.66 7.01
CA SER A 35 2.19 -18.29 7.76
C SER A 35 1.31 -19.09 6.86
N GLY A 36 1.43 -20.11 6.32
CA GLY A 36 0.47 -20.90 5.51
C GLY A 36 -0.37 -20.13 4.47
N TRP A 37 -0.46 -18.81 4.58
CA TRP A 37 -1.18 -17.96 3.64
C TRP A 37 -0.61 -18.09 2.22
N ARG A 38 0.70 -18.21 2.13
CA ARG A 38 1.41 -18.36 0.85
C ARG A 38 0.91 -19.57 0.07
N GLU A 39 0.81 -20.71 0.74
CA GLU A 39 0.36 -21.96 0.15
C GLU A 39 -1.10 -21.91 -0.23
N GLU A 40 -1.95 -21.37 0.65
CA GLU A 40 -3.37 -21.24 0.39
C GLU A 40 -3.64 -20.32 -0.80
N ARG A 41 -2.93 -19.20 -0.85
CA ARG A 41 -3.12 -18.21 -1.91
C ARG A 41 -2.62 -18.76 -3.26
N ALA A 42 -1.49 -19.43 -3.27
CA ALA A 42 -0.96 -20.06 -4.47
C ALA A 42 -1.94 -21.12 -5.01
N ALA A 43 -2.50 -21.93 -4.12
CA ALA A 43 -3.51 -22.93 -4.49
C ALA A 43 -4.76 -22.26 -5.10
N ALA A 44 -5.21 -21.15 -4.53
CA ALA A 44 -6.36 -20.40 -5.05
C ALA A 44 -6.12 -19.87 -6.46
N TYR A 45 -4.88 -19.54 -6.81
CA TYR A 45 -4.51 -19.07 -8.15
C TYR A 45 -4.10 -20.21 -9.10
N GLY A 46 -4.03 -21.44 -8.61
CA GLY A 46 -3.61 -22.60 -9.42
C GLY A 46 -2.11 -22.60 -9.75
N ILE A 47 -1.28 -22.06 -8.89
CA ILE A 47 0.17 -21.98 -9.07
C ILE A 47 0.90 -22.56 -7.86
N GLU A 48 2.21 -22.79 -8.00
CA GLU A 48 3.05 -23.21 -6.89
C GLU A 48 3.38 -22.05 -5.95
N PRO A 49 3.59 -22.28 -4.64
CA PRO A 49 3.93 -21.21 -3.70
C PRO A 49 5.14 -20.36 -4.13
N GLU A 50 6.13 -20.96 -4.77
CA GLU A 50 7.33 -20.28 -5.25
C GLU A 50 7.05 -19.28 -6.37
N GLU A 51 5.92 -19.43 -7.07
CA GLU A 51 5.52 -18.57 -8.18
C GLU A 51 4.69 -17.36 -7.72
N LEU A 52 4.31 -17.31 -6.46
CA LEU A 52 3.37 -16.31 -5.97
C LEU A 52 3.94 -14.88 -6.05
N GLU A 53 5.21 -14.69 -5.70
CA GLU A 53 5.87 -13.39 -5.81
C GLU A 53 5.89 -12.88 -7.24
N GLU A 54 6.22 -13.75 -8.19
CA GLU A 54 6.19 -13.43 -9.61
C GLU A 54 4.80 -13.12 -10.10
N TYR A 55 3.81 -13.85 -9.62
CA TYR A 55 2.39 -13.60 -9.94
C TYR A 55 1.98 -12.17 -9.58
N TYR A 56 2.30 -11.73 -8.36
CA TYR A 56 1.97 -10.38 -7.92
C TYR A 56 2.77 -9.32 -8.67
N ARG A 57 4.04 -9.59 -8.96
CA ARG A 57 4.88 -8.67 -9.73
C ARG A 57 4.32 -8.45 -11.14
N LYS A 58 3.89 -9.52 -11.80
CA LYS A 58 3.33 -9.42 -13.17
C LYS A 58 2.00 -8.68 -13.19
N ARG A 59 1.27 -8.68 -12.10
CA ARG A 59 -0.03 -8.05 -12.01
C ARG A 59 0.04 -6.53 -12.05
N ASN A 60 1.07 -5.93 -11.50
CA ASN A 60 1.16 -4.48 -11.46
C ASN A 60 1.77 -3.91 -12.76
N VAL A 61 1.53 -2.62 -13.00
CA VAL A 61 1.92 -1.94 -14.24
C VAL A 61 3.42 -1.83 -14.37
N LEU A 62 4.12 -1.53 -13.29
CA LEU A 62 5.57 -1.34 -13.29
C LEU A 62 6.35 -2.66 -13.34
N LYS A 63 5.69 -3.79 -13.09
CA LYS A 63 6.34 -5.11 -13.03
C LYS A 63 7.44 -5.17 -11.98
N VAL A 64 7.17 -4.63 -10.80
CA VAL A 64 8.12 -4.57 -9.69
C VAL A 64 7.54 -5.23 -8.45
N ASN A 65 8.42 -5.67 -7.57
CA ASN A 65 8.03 -6.07 -6.21
C ASN A 65 7.91 -4.81 -5.35
N VAL A 66 6.85 -4.72 -4.55
CA VAL A 66 6.69 -3.64 -3.58
C VAL A 66 7.35 -4.10 -2.28
N LEU A 67 8.32 -3.33 -1.82
CA LEU A 67 9.14 -3.65 -0.66
C LEU A 67 8.73 -2.82 0.56
N PRO A 68 9.00 -3.30 1.79
CA PRO A 68 8.73 -2.51 2.99
C PRO A 68 9.33 -1.11 2.96
N GLU A 69 10.52 -0.96 2.37
CA GLU A 69 11.19 0.34 2.24
C GLU A 69 10.37 1.33 1.38
N ASN A 70 9.65 0.83 0.40
CA ASN A 70 8.79 1.66 -0.44
C ASN A 70 7.61 2.22 0.36
N ILE A 71 7.05 1.43 1.25
CA ILE A 71 5.99 1.87 2.14
C ILE A 71 6.53 2.88 3.15
N ALA A 72 7.71 2.62 3.71
CA ALA A 72 8.36 3.52 4.64
C ALA A 72 8.59 4.91 4.04
N GLU A 73 9.02 4.99 2.78
CA GLU A 73 9.20 6.26 2.09
C GLU A 73 7.87 7.02 1.93
N ALA A 74 6.78 6.33 1.63
CA ALA A 74 5.47 6.95 1.53
C ALA A 74 4.99 7.50 2.88
N VAL A 75 5.20 6.73 3.95
CA VAL A 75 4.87 7.18 5.31
C VAL A 75 5.70 8.39 5.70
N LEU A 76 7.00 8.36 5.42
CA LEU A 76 7.90 9.48 5.68
C LEU A 76 7.45 10.74 4.95
N HIS A 77 7.02 10.62 3.70
CA HIS A 77 6.51 11.76 2.93
C HIS A 77 5.36 12.45 3.65
N PHE A 78 4.36 11.69 4.09
CA PHE A 78 3.22 12.28 4.80
C PHE A 78 3.57 12.72 6.23
N ALA A 79 4.45 12.02 6.92
CA ALA A 79 4.86 12.39 8.27
C ALA A 79 5.70 13.67 8.30
N SER A 80 6.39 13.97 7.21
CA SER A 80 7.29 15.13 7.11
C SER A 80 6.52 16.42 6.85
N GLU A 81 6.53 17.35 7.78
CA GLU A 81 5.96 18.68 7.63
C GLU A 81 6.61 19.41 6.46
N ALA A 82 7.93 19.32 6.31
CA ALA A 82 8.66 19.97 5.23
C ALA A 82 8.24 19.47 3.84
N ARG A 83 7.84 18.20 3.73
CA ARG A 83 7.49 17.58 2.44
C ARG A 83 6.01 17.68 2.10
N SER A 84 5.14 17.68 3.10
CA SER A 84 3.70 17.54 2.87
C SER A 84 2.82 18.42 3.75
N SER A 85 3.31 19.60 4.14
CA SER A 85 2.60 20.51 5.03
C SER A 85 1.23 20.99 4.49
N ARG A 86 0.99 20.83 3.20
CA ARG A 86 -0.25 21.25 2.54
C ARG A 86 -1.12 20.08 2.07
N SER A 87 -0.82 18.86 2.59
CA SER A 87 -1.49 17.64 2.15
C SER A 87 -2.29 17.01 3.29
N THR A 88 -3.58 16.89 3.10
CA THR A 88 -4.47 16.17 4.02
C THR A 88 -5.61 15.54 3.23
N GLY A 89 -6.17 14.46 3.73
CA GLY A 89 -7.27 13.75 3.06
C GLY A 89 -6.85 12.97 1.82
N ASN A 90 -5.55 12.76 1.61
CA ASN A 90 -5.03 12.11 0.42
C ASN A 90 -4.84 10.60 0.64
N VAL A 91 -4.80 9.88 -0.48
CA VAL A 91 -4.44 8.46 -0.53
C VAL A 91 -3.26 8.32 -1.47
N LEU A 92 -2.22 7.64 -0.99
CA LEU A 92 -1.08 7.28 -1.82
C LEU A 92 -1.05 5.76 -1.96
N ASN A 93 -1.30 5.28 -3.17
CA ASN A 93 -1.17 3.87 -3.48
C ASN A 93 0.30 3.54 -3.73
N VAL A 94 0.81 2.51 -3.04
CA VAL A 94 2.16 2.00 -3.23
C VAL A 94 2.03 0.53 -3.61
N ASP A 95 1.74 0.30 -4.88
CA ASP A 95 1.33 -1.02 -5.37
C ASP A 95 1.92 -1.37 -6.75
N GLY A 96 2.82 -0.53 -7.26
CA GLY A 96 3.35 -0.71 -8.61
C GLY A 96 2.32 -0.42 -9.72
N GLY A 97 1.15 0.07 -9.36
CA GLY A 97 0.05 0.34 -10.29
C GLY A 97 -0.81 -0.90 -10.52
N VAL A 98 -1.82 -1.08 -9.69
CA VAL A 98 -2.85 -2.12 -9.87
C VAL A 98 -4.08 -1.45 -10.47
N LYS A 99 -4.36 -1.71 -11.72
CA LYS A 99 -5.40 -1.00 -12.49
C LYS A 99 -6.77 -1.05 -11.83
N ASP A 100 -7.14 -2.21 -11.31
CA ASP A 100 -8.45 -2.40 -10.69
C ASP A 100 -8.61 -1.68 -9.34
N ALA A 101 -7.50 -1.24 -8.77
CA ALA A 101 -7.46 -0.52 -7.49
C ALA A 101 -7.33 1.00 -7.65
N TYR A 102 -7.33 1.52 -8.87
CA TYR A 102 -7.24 2.96 -9.08
C TYR A 102 -8.46 3.66 -8.48
N PRO A 103 -8.29 4.74 -7.72
CA PRO A 103 -9.40 5.54 -7.22
C PRO A 103 -10.22 6.09 -8.38
N ARG A 104 -11.51 6.10 -8.22
CA ARG A 104 -12.44 6.64 -9.20
C ARG A 104 -13.08 7.92 -8.68
#